data_fdefb0a1833194fc94433282a2243540
#
_entry.id   fdefb0a1833194fc94433282a2243540
#
_cell.length_a   1.000
_cell.length_b   1.000
_cell.length_c   1.000
_cell.angle_alpha   90.00
_cell.angle_beta   90.00
_cell.angle_gamma   90.00
#
_symmetry.space_group_name_H-M   'P 1'
#
loop_
_entity.id
_entity.type
_entity.pdbx_description
1 polymer ?
#
loop_
_entity_poly.entity_id
_entity_poly.type
_entity_poly.pdbx_seq_one_letter_code
_entity_poly.pdbx_strand_id
1 'polypeptide(L)'
;MEQKQITATYAEAVKAIKEAILESRYRAARLVNKEVLALYYAIGGYISVQSRAAKWGSNAIGTISELLQQELPGLRGFSETSIKRMRIFYEAWCSMFENRPLSADDLQNCIIPVGEKGHIEIRPLTTDELPPETLDAFLAVGFTNHYEILAQKKDVEQRLFYIVNCATGFWNGDKLKYDLSQILDFF
;
A
#
# COMPACT_ATOMS: atom_id res chain seq x y z
N MET A 1 -30.84 -40.93 -3.53
CA MET A 1 -30.72 -39.76 -4.43
C MET A 1 -30.96 -38.44 -3.71
N GLU A 2 -31.90 -38.37 -2.82
CA GLU A 2 -32.29 -37.16 -2.06
C GLU A 2 -31.15 -36.55 -1.20
N GLN A 3 -30.40 -37.37 -0.48
CA GLN A 3 -29.30 -36.95 0.40
C GLN A 3 -28.14 -36.26 -0.37
N LYS A 4 -27.88 -36.73 -1.59
CA LYS A 4 -26.82 -36.16 -2.45
C LYS A 4 -27.24 -34.78 -3.04
N GLN A 5 -28.51 -34.59 -3.24
CA GLN A 5 -29.11 -33.33 -3.76
C GLN A 5 -29.15 -32.26 -2.65
N ILE A 6 -29.50 -32.66 -1.43
CA ILE A 6 -29.48 -31.79 -0.24
C ILE A 6 -28.05 -31.30 0.06
N THR A 7 -27.04 -32.16 -0.04
CA THR A 7 -25.62 -31.80 0.17
C THR A 7 -25.12 -30.82 -0.90
N ALA A 8 -25.55 -30.99 -2.17
CA ALA A 8 -25.21 -30.07 -3.25
C ALA A 8 -25.82 -28.67 -3.01
N THR A 9 -27.08 -28.60 -2.57
CA THR A 9 -27.77 -27.34 -2.24
C THR A 9 -27.09 -26.59 -1.10
N TYR A 10 -26.64 -27.31 -0.07
CA TYR A 10 -25.88 -26.69 1.02
C TYR A 10 -24.49 -26.19 0.58
N ALA A 11 -23.81 -26.93 -0.29
CA ALA A 11 -22.53 -26.51 -0.85
C ALA A 11 -22.67 -25.20 -1.67
N GLU A 12 -23.71 -25.08 -2.47
CA GLU A 12 -24.03 -23.84 -3.21
C GLU A 12 -24.34 -22.68 -2.27
N ALA A 13 -25.15 -22.92 -1.23
CA ALA A 13 -25.45 -21.91 -0.22
C ALA A 13 -24.20 -21.45 0.53
N VAL A 14 -23.32 -22.38 0.92
CA VAL A 14 -22.05 -22.07 1.58
C VAL A 14 -21.16 -21.25 0.66
N LYS A 15 -21.09 -21.58 -0.64
CA LYS A 15 -20.33 -20.81 -1.62
C LYS A 15 -20.85 -19.39 -1.74
N ALA A 16 -22.15 -19.21 -1.92
CA ALA A 16 -22.78 -17.89 -2.04
C ALA A 16 -22.58 -17.03 -0.78
N ILE A 17 -22.75 -17.63 0.41
CA ILE A 17 -22.51 -16.93 1.70
C ILE A 17 -21.03 -16.55 1.84
N LYS A 18 -20.10 -17.44 1.51
CA LYS A 18 -18.67 -17.17 1.53
C LYS A 18 -18.30 -16.00 0.61
N GLU A 19 -18.81 -15.99 -0.62
CA GLU A 19 -18.57 -14.90 -1.58
C GLU A 19 -19.10 -13.57 -1.04
N ALA A 20 -20.32 -13.54 -0.51
CA ALA A 20 -20.91 -12.34 0.09
C ALA A 20 -20.09 -11.83 1.29
N ILE A 21 -19.60 -12.72 2.16
CA ILE A 21 -18.74 -12.37 3.29
C ILE A 21 -17.42 -11.77 2.80
N LEU A 22 -16.77 -12.41 1.82
CA LEU A 22 -15.50 -11.92 1.28
C LEU A 22 -15.66 -10.57 0.61
N GLU A 23 -16.69 -10.38 -0.19
CA GLU A 23 -17.00 -9.11 -0.83
C GLU A 23 -17.29 -7.99 0.17
N SER A 24 -18.07 -8.28 1.22
CA SER A 24 -18.37 -7.32 2.27
C SER A 24 -17.10 -6.90 3.04
N ARG A 25 -16.25 -7.87 3.40
CA ARG A 25 -14.98 -7.61 4.08
C ARG A 25 -14.03 -6.81 3.20
N TYR A 26 -13.96 -7.12 1.92
CA TYR A 26 -13.15 -6.38 0.94
C TYR A 26 -13.58 -4.92 0.84
N ARG A 27 -14.90 -4.66 0.70
CA ARG A 27 -15.43 -3.29 0.65
C ARG A 27 -15.10 -2.49 1.92
N ALA A 28 -15.24 -3.10 3.09
CA ALA A 28 -14.89 -2.46 4.35
C ALA A 28 -13.38 -2.17 4.46
N ALA A 29 -12.55 -3.14 4.11
CA ALA A 29 -11.09 -2.99 4.14
C ALA A 29 -10.61 -1.91 3.16
N ARG A 30 -11.22 -1.80 1.98
CA ARG A 30 -10.88 -0.81 0.95
C ARG A 30 -10.99 0.63 1.47
N LEU A 31 -12.04 0.95 2.22
CA LEU A 31 -12.23 2.30 2.78
C LEU A 31 -11.10 2.65 3.76
N VAL A 32 -10.74 1.71 4.64
CA VAL A 32 -9.66 1.91 5.61
C VAL A 32 -8.31 1.97 4.91
N ASN A 33 -8.04 1.06 3.96
CA ASN A 33 -6.77 1.02 3.25
C ASN A 33 -6.51 2.31 2.46
N LYS A 34 -7.53 2.85 1.80
CA LYS A 34 -7.42 4.11 1.05
C LYS A 34 -6.86 5.25 1.92
N GLU A 35 -7.43 5.44 3.10
CA GLU A 35 -6.99 6.49 4.04
C GLU A 35 -5.60 6.20 4.61
N VAL A 36 -5.32 4.94 4.96
CA VAL A 36 -4.02 4.52 5.48
C VAL A 36 -2.93 4.68 4.43
N LEU A 37 -3.19 4.31 3.17
CA LEU A 37 -2.22 4.46 2.08
C LEU A 37 -1.93 5.93 1.78
N ALA A 38 -2.96 6.79 1.77
CA ALA A 38 -2.79 8.23 1.59
C ALA A 38 -1.95 8.85 2.72
N LEU A 39 -2.22 8.48 3.98
CA LEU A 39 -1.42 8.92 5.13
C LEU A 39 0.04 8.45 5.01
N TYR A 40 0.26 7.17 4.71
CA TYR A 40 1.62 6.60 4.63
C TYR A 40 2.40 7.13 3.44
N TYR A 41 1.71 7.42 2.33
CA TYR A 41 2.30 8.08 1.18
C TYR A 41 2.76 9.50 1.54
N ALA A 42 1.92 10.30 2.19
CA ALA A 42 2.24 11.66 2.61
C ALA A 42 3.43 11.70 3.60
N ILE A 43 3.42 10.82 4.61
CA ILE A 43 4.53 10.68 5.56
C ILE A 43 5.81 10.22 4.84
N GLY A 44 5.71 9.22 3.98
CA GLY A 44 6.84 8.70 3.20
C GLY A 44 7.51 9.77 2.36
N GLY A 45 6.70 10.60 1.73
CA GLY A 45 7.15 11.73 0.97
C GLY A 45 7.85 12.79 1.82
N TYR A 46 7.26 13.20 2.94
CA TYR A 46 7.89 14.11 3.89
C TYR A 46 9.27 13.61 4.35
N ILE A 47 9.35 12.33 4.75
CA ILE A 47 10.61 11.69 5.15
C ILE A 47 11.62 11.66 4.01
N SER A 48 11.19 11.35 2.78
CA SER A 48 12.06 11.31 1.60
C SER A 48 12.71 12.67 1.33
N VAL A 49 11.92 13.74 1.29
CA VAL A 49 12.42 15.11 1.05
C VAL A 49 13.36 15.57 2.16
N GLN A 50 12.96 15.42 3.43
CA GLN A 50 13.76 15.89 4.54
C GLN A 50 15.09 15.12 4.67
N SER A 51 15.10 13.82 4.40
CA SER A 51 16.31 13.00 4.41
C SER A 51 17.30 13.42 3.32
N ARG A 52 16.83 13.81 2.13
CA ARG A 52 17.67 14.25 1.00
C ARG A 52 18.21 15.66 1.17
N ALA A 53 17.44 16.54 1.79
CA ALA A 53 17.88 17.91 2.06
C ALA A 53 19.06 17.97 3.07
N ALA A 54 19.65 16.84 3.44
CA ALA A 54 20.74 16.70 4.41
C ALA A 54 20.50 17.42 5.75
N LYS A 55 19.24 17.70 6.09
CA LYS A 55 18.83 18.37 7.32
C LYS A 55 18.87 17.45 8.53
N TRP A 56 18.90 16.13 8.28
CA TRP A 56 18.78 15.10 9.31
C TRP A 56 20.03 14.24 9.40
N GLY A 57 20.43 13.89 10.63
CA GLY A 57 21.50 12.95 10.89
C GLY A 57 21.11 11.50 10.53
N SER A 58 22.08 10.60 10.55
CA SER A 58 21.94 9.19 10.15
C SER A 58 20.87 8.41 10.93
N ASN A 59 20.56 8.79 12.17
CA ASN A 59 19.56 8.14 13.03
C ASN A 59 18.24 8.92 13.17
N ALA A 60 17.98 9.88 12.30
CA ALA A 60 16.82 10.77 12.43
C ALA A 60 15.48 10.01 12.47
N ILE A 61 15.31 9.00 11.63
CA ILE A 61 14.06 8.21 11.57
C ILE A 61 13.83 7.42 12.87
N GLY A 62 14.91 6.87 13.47
CA GLY A 62 14.83 6.21 14.77
C GLY A 62 14.38 7.18 15.86
N THR A 63 15.01 8.34 15.94
CA THR A 63 14.64 9.40 16.89
C THR A 63 13.21 9.89 16.69
N ILE A 64 12.78 10.10 15.45
CA ILE A 64 11.38 10.46 15.14
C ILE A 64 10.40 9.38 15.61
N SER A 65 10.71 8.11 15.37
CA SER A 65 9.88 7.00 15.84
C SER A 65 9.73 6.98 17.37
N GLU A 66 10.84 7.19 18.09
CA GLU A 66 10.84 7.24 19.55
C GLU A 66 10.02 8.43 20.09
N LEU A 67 10.21 9.61 19.53
CA LEU A 67 9.45 10.81 19.91
C LEU A 67 7.96 10.66 19.62
N LEU A 68 7.59 10.08 18.47
CA LEU A 68 6.18 9.80 18.14
C LEU A 68 5.53 8.86 19.17
N GLN A 69 6.25 7.85 19.65
CA GLN A 69 5.72 6.95 20.68
C GLN A 69 5.59 7.62 22.05
N GLN A 70 6.45 8.61 22.35
CA GLN A 70 6.34 9.41 23.58
C GLN A 70 5.15 10.36 23.52
N GLU A 71 4.96 11.06 22.39
CA GLU A 71 3.86 12.02 22.20
C GLU A 71 2.50 11.34 22.05
N LEU A 72 2.47 10.13 21.47
CA LEU A 72 1.27 9.35 21.21
C LEU A 72 1.40 7.94 21.81
N PRO A 73 1.28 7.77 23.13
CA PRO A 73 1.40 6.47 23.78
C PRO A 73 0.41 5.44 23.22
N GLY A 74 0.93 4.27 22.84
CA GLY A 74 0.13 3.20 22.22
C GLY A 74 -0.02 3.31 20.70
N LEU A 75 0.57 4.31 20.07
CA LEU A 75 0.62 4.43 18.60
C LEU A 75 1.29 3.20 17.99
N ARG A 76 0.61 2.55 17.05
CA ARG A 76 1.12 1.39 16.31
C ARG A 76 1.36 1.73 14.85
N GLY A 77 2.30 1.02 14.22
CA GLY A 77 2.58 1.18 12.78
C GLY A 77 3.60 2.27 12.44
N PHE A 78 4.20 2.94 13.43
CA PHE A 78 5.16 4.03 13.24
C PHE A 78 6.54 3.73 13.86
N SER A 79 6.93 2.46 13.85
CA SER A 79 8.31 2.08 14.17
C SER A 79 9.27 2.62 13.10
N GLU A 80 10.55 2.73 13.43
CA GLU A 80 11.61 3.13 12.50
C GLU A 80 11.51 2.34 11.17
N THR A 81 11.35 1.03 11.26
CA THR A 81 11.18 0.16 10.09
C THR A 81 9.93 0.52 9.29
N SER A 82 8.81 0.80 9.95
CA SER A 82 7.56 1.17 9.28
C SER A 82 7.68 2.51 8.58
N ILE A 83 8.32 3.50 9.20
CA ILE A 83 8.56 4.82 8.59
C ILE A 83 9.49 4.69 7.37
N LYS A 84 10.53 3.86 7.45
CA LYS A 84 11.39 3.55 6.30
C LYS A 84 10.62 2.89 5.15
N ARG A 85 9.68 1.99 5.46
CA ARG A 85 8.79 1.37 4.46
C ARG A 85 7.84 2.37 3.81
N MET A 86 7.32 3.34 4.57
CA MET A 86 6.50 4.43 4.02
C MET A 86 7.31 5.27 3.02
N ARG A 87 8.58 5.57 3.31
CA ARG A 87 9.47 6.26 2.36
C ARG A 87 9.65 5.46 1.08
N ILE A 88 9.94 4.15 1.18
CA ILE A 88 10.10 3.27 0.01
C ILE A 88 8.80 3.23 -0.80
N PHE A 89 7.65 3.16 -0.14
CA PHE A 89 6.35 3.16 -0.80
C PHE A 89 6.12 4.45 -1.60
N TYR A 90 6.38 5.61 -1.01
CA TYR A 90 6.32 6.89 -1.70
C TYR A 90 7.27 6.93 -2.90
N GLU A 91 8.56 6.62 -2.71
CA GLU A 91 9.59 6.65 -3.74
C GLU A 91 9.31 5.70 -4.92
N ALA A 92 8.60 4.59 -4.66
CA ALA A 92 8.23 3.62 -5.68
C ALA A 92 7.03 4.04 -6.54
N TRP A 93 6.16 4.92 -6.03
CA TRP A 93 4.88 5.26 -6.66
C TRP A 93 4.71 6.75 -6.97
N CYS A 94 5.65 7.62 -6.55
CA CYS A 94 5.50 9.06 -6.70
C CYS A 94 5.41 9.51 -8.17
N SER A 95 6.09 8.86 -9.10
CA SER A 95 5.95 9.16 -10.54
C SER A 95 4.52 8.95 -11.05
N MET A 96 3.84 7.94 -10.53
CA MET A 96 2.50 7.57 -10.94
C MET A 96 1.42 8.51 -10.39
N PHE A 97 1.56 8.96 -9.13
CA PHE A 97 0.56 9.80 -8.47
C PHE A 97 0.81 11.31 -8.60
N GLU A 98 1.98 11.72 -9.03
CA GLU A 98 2.35 13.14 -9.13
C GLU A 98 2.45 13.63 -10.59
N ASN A 99 2.09 12.78 -11.57
CA ASN A 99 2.14 13.08 -13.02
C ASN A 99 3.47 13.72 -13.46
N ARG A 100 4.60 13.25 -12.90
CA ARG A 100 5.93 13.74 -13.25
C ARG A 100 6.90 12.59 -13.54
N PRO A 101 7.61 12.60 -14.69
CA PRO A 101 8.76 11.73 -14.89
C PRO A 101 9.87 12.15 -13.91
N LEU A 102 10.34 11.21 -13.09
CA LEU A 102 11.41 11.46 -12.14
C LEU A 102 12.75 11.56 -12.85
N SER A 103 13.25 12.79 -13.07
CA SER A 103 14.68 13.00 -13.22
C SER A 103 15.35 13.04 -11.82
N ALA A 104 16.67 12.83 -11.78
CA ALA A 104 17.41 12.93 -10.51
C ALA A 104 17.26 14.32 -9.84
N ASP A 105 17.01 15.36 -10.64
CA ASP A 105 16.72 16.73 -10.19
C ASP A 105 15.25 16.88 -9.71
N ASP A 106 14.31 16.11 -10.27
CA ASP A 106 12.88 16.17 -9.90
C ASP A 106 12.60 15.57 -8.51
N LEU A 107 13.46 14.70 -8.03
CA LEU A 107 13.41 14.24 -6.64
C LEU A 107 13.71 15.37 -5.64
N GLN A 108 14.34 16.46 -6.07
CA GLN A 108 14.49 17.71 -5.28
C GLN A 108 13.22 18.57 -5.31
N ASN A 109 12.36 18.37 -6.31
CA ASN A 109 11.15 19.16 -6.55
C ASN A 109 9.85 18.37 -6.37
N CYS A 110 9.88 17.15 -5.84
CA CYS A 110 8.68 16.50 -5.32
C CYS A 110 8.15 17.38 -4.19
N ILE A 111 7.28 18.30 -4.55
CA ILE A 111 6.63 19.21 -3.62
C ILE A 111 5.59 18.39 -2.88
N ILE A 112 6.02 17.81 -1.76
CA ILE A 112 5.02 17.50 -0.74
C ILE A 112 4.49 18.87 -0.36
N PRO A 113 3.19 19.09 -0.39
CA PRO A 113 2.65 20.27 0.21
C PRO A 113 2.92 20.20 1.72
N VAL A 114 4.09 20.64 2.10
CA VAL A 114 4.34 21.09 3.46
C VAL A 114 3.60 22.41 3.49
N GLY A 115 2.40 22.40 4.07
CA GLY A 115 1.63 23.60 4.25
C GLY A 115 2.47 24.65 4.97
N GLU A 116 2.12 25.93 4.88
CA GLU A 116 2.87 27.11 5.34
C GLU A 116 3.43 27.04 6.77
N LYS A 117 3.08 26.00 7.55
CA LYS A 117 3.53 25.76 8.94
C LYS A 117 4.17 24.39 9.17
N GLY A 118 4.71 23.72 8.14
CA GLY A 118 5.28 22.38 8.30
C GLY A 118 4.24 21.26 8.45
N HIS A 119 2.98 21.55 8.15
CA HIS A 119 1.89 20.58 8.19
C HIS A 119 1.98 19.60 7.02
N ILE A 120 1.89 18.29 7.30
CA ILE A 120 1.82 17.25 6.27
C ILE A 120 0.39 17.21 5.73
N GLU A 121 0.20 17.54 4.45
CA GLU A 121 -1.11 17.48 3.82
C GLU A 121 -1.36 16.04 3.31
N ILE A 122 -2.46 15.44 3.78
CA ILE A 122 -2.89 14.12 3.34
C ILE A 122 -3.90 14.33 2.20
N ARG A 123 -3.52 13.90 0.99
CA ARG A 123 -4.38 13.97 -0.20
C ARG A 123 -4.79 12.56 -0.63
N PRO A 124 -6.00 12.40 -1.20
CA PRO A 124 -6.38 11.16 -1.85
C PRO A 124 -5.37 10.78 -2.94
N LEU A 125 -4.98 9.50 -3.01
CA LEU A 125 -4.17 8.98 -4.10
C LEU A 125 -5.05 8.86 -5.35
N THR A 126 -4.78 9.69 -6.34
CA THR A 126 -5.49 9.73 -7.64
C THR A 126 -4.47 9.82 -8.76
N THR A 127 -4.76 9.21 -9.90
CA THR A 127 -3.91 9.29 -11.09
C THR A 127 -4.73 9.00 -12.34
N ASP A 128 -4.38 9.64 -13.44
CA ASP A 128 -4.92 9.34 -14.77
C ASP A 128 -4.08 8.30 -15.52
N GLU A 129 -2.94 7.89 -14.94
CA GLU A 129 -2.03 6.90 -15.56
C GLU A 129 -2.51 5.45 -15.41
N LEU A 130 -3.47 5.20 -14.50
CA LEU A 130 -4.02 3.87 -14.27
C LEU A 130 -5.49 3.81 -14.67
N PRO A 131 -5.94 2.70 -15.28
CA PRO A 131 -7.36 2.40 -15.40
C PRO A 131 -8.05 2.47 -14.04
N PRO A 132 -9.29 2.97 -13.95
CA PRO A 132 -10.02 3.11 -12.68
C PRO A 132 -10.08 1.82 -11.85
N GLU A 133 -10.25 0.66 -12.52
CA GLU A 133 -10.26 -0.65 -11.88
C GLU A 133 -8.90 -1.04 -11.27
N THR A 134 -7.81 -0.63 -11.90
CA THR A 134 -6.44 -0.86 -11.38
C THR A 134 -6.15 0.04 -10.19
N LEU A 135 -6.56 1.30 -10.26
CA LEU A 135 -6.46 2.23 -9.13
C LEU A 135 -7.31 1.74 -7.96
N ASP A 136 -8.51 1.25 -8.23
CA ASP A 136 -9.38 0.67 -7.22
C ASP A 136 -8.75 -0.56 -6.55
N ALA A 137 -8.13 -1.44 -7.33
CA ALA A 137 -7.38 -2.58 -6.82
C ALA A 137 -6.18 -2.11 -5.96
N PHE A 138 -5.44 -1.10 -6.43
CA PHE A 138 -4.32 -0.51 -5.69
C PHE A 138 -4.75 -0.03 -4.30
N LEU A 139 -5.83 0.74 -4.24
CA LEU A 139 -6.35 1.31 -3.00
C LEU A 139 -6.99 0.27 -2.07
N ALA A 140 -7.36 -0.90 -2.59
CA ALA A 140 -7.94 -1.98 -1.81
C ALA A 140 -6.91 -2.86 -1.10
N VAL A 141 -5.68 -2.92 -1.62
CA VAL A 141 -4.60 -3.74 -1.05
C VAL A 141 -3.99 -3.05 0.17
N GLY A 142 -3.78 -3.79 1.25
CA GLY A 142 -3.17 -3.26 2.47
C GLY A 142 -1.69 -2.92 2.30
N PHE A 143 -1.22 -1.92 3.04
CA PHE A 143 0.15 -1.41 2.98
C PHE A 143 1.23 -2.50 3.13
N THR A 144 1.01 -3.49 4.00
CA THR A 144 1.97 -4.60 4.16
C THR A 144 2.15 -5.40 2.87
N ASN A 145 1.06 -5.67 2.15
CA ASN A 145 1.13 -6.38 0.88
C ASN A 145 1.81 -5.54 -0.20
N HIS A 146 1.56 -4.23 -0.25
CA HIS A 146 2.31 -3.32 -1.13
C HIS A 146 3.81 -3.42 -0.88
N TYR A 147 4.23 -3.37 0.38
CA TYR A 147 5.63 -3.45 0.72
C TYR A 147 6.26 -4.81 0.36
N GLU A 148 5.56 -5.93 0.59
CA GLU A 148 6.04 -7.26 0.20
C GLU A 148 6.25 -7.37 -1.33
N ILE A 149 5.34 -6.78 -2.12
CA ILE A 149 5.47 -6.70 -3.57
C ILE A 149 6.68 -5.85 -3.96
N LEU A 150 6.83 -4.66 -3.38
CA LEU A 150 7.94 -3.76 -3.66
C LEU A 150 9.30 -4.35 -3.30
N ALA A 151 9.36 -5.16 -2.25
CA ALA A 151 10.59 -5.81 -1.81
C ALA A 151 11.10 -6.87 -2.81
N GLN A 152 10.20 -7.46 -3.62
CA GLN A 152 10.52 -8.57 -4.51
C GLN A 152 10.42 -8.23 -6.00
N LYS A 153 9.62 -7.24 -6.38
CA LYS A 153 9.38 -6.85 -7.77
C LYS A 153 9.89 -5.44 -8.03
N LYS A 154 10.74 -5.30 -9.04
CA LYS A 154 11.33 -4.00 -9.43
C LYS A 154 10.51 -3.31 -10.51
N ASP A 155 9.95 -4.09 -11.41
CA ASP A 155 9.18 -3.63 -12.54
C ASP A 155 7.76 -3.21 -12.13
N VAL A 156 7.28 -2.08 -12.68
CA VAL A 156 5.98 -1.49 -12.32
C VAL A 156 4.82 -2.38 -12.79
N GLU A 157 4.92 -2.98 -13.98
CA GLU A 157 3.86 -3.83 -14.53
C GLU A 157 3.71 -5.08 -13.69
N GLN A 158 4.83 -5.71 -13.27
CA GLN A 158 4.80 -6.84 -12.36
C GLN A 158 4.17 -6.46 -11.01
N ARG A 159 4.51 -5.30 -10.45
CA ARG A 159 3.91 -4.82 -9.20
C ARG A 159 2.40 -4.68 -9.33
N LEU A 160 1.93 -4.03 -10.41
CA LEU A 160 0.50 -3.85 -10.66
C LEU A 160 -0.21 -5.19 -10.88
N PHE A 161 0.41 -6.14 -11.60
CA PHE A 161 -0.12 -7.49 -11.74
C PHE A 161 -0.40 -8.15 -10.39
N TYR A 162 0.57 -8.12 -9.46
CA TYR A 162 0.37 -8.68 -8.12
C TYR A 162 -0.66 -7.92 -7.30
N ILE A 163 -0.72 -6.59 -7.41
CA ILE A 163 -1.72 -5.76 -6.73
C ILE A 163 -3.13 -6.13 -7.20
N VAL A 164 -3.35 -6.22 -8.51
CA VAL A 164 -4.66 -6.61 -9.07
C VAL A 164 -5.05 -8.02 -8.63
N ASN A 165 -4.13 -8.98 -8.67
CA ASN A 165 -4.42 -10.35 -8.21
C ASN A 165 -4.68 -10.42 -6.69
N CYS A 166 -3.99 -9.64 -5.86
CA CYS A 166 -4.29 -9.51 -4.43
C CYS A 166 -5.70 -9.01 -4.19
N ALA A 167 -6.11 -7.98 -4.94
CA ALA A 167 -7.42 -7.36 -4.78
C ALA A 167 -8.54 -8.30 -5.26
N THR A 168 -8.43 -8.87 -6.45
CA THR A 168 -9.45 -9.73 -7.07
C THR A 168 -9.53 -11.12 -6.44
N GLY A 169 -8.38 -11.66 -6.03
CA GLY A 169 -8.28 -12.97 -5.38
C GLY A 169 -8.46 -12.93 -3.86
N PHE A 170 -8.66 -11.75 -3.27
CA PHE A 170 -8.74 -11.57 -1.81
C PHE A 170 -7.54 -12.17 -1.05
N TRP A 171 -6.34 -12.01 -1.60
CA TRP A 171 -5.16 -12.62 -1.04
C TRP A 171 -4.78 -11.98 0.29
N ASN A 172 -4.52 -12.83 1.28
CA ASN A 172 -3.84 -12.43 2.50
C ASN A 172 -2.31 -12.41 2.29
N GLY A 173 -1.56 -11.94 3.28
CA GLY A 173 -0.10 -11.86 3.20
C GLY A 173 0.60 -13.21 2.96
N ASP A 174 0.06 -14.30 3.50
CA ASP A 174 0.65 -15.64 3.34
C ASP A 174 0.49 -16.15 1.91
N LYS A 175 -0.72 -15.98 1.33
CA LYS A 175 -0.98 -16.34 -0.07
C LYS A 175 -0.10 -15.51 -1.01
N LEU A 176 0.00 -14.19 -0.77
CA LEU A 176 0.87 -13.32 -1.57
C LEU A 176 2.33 -13.77 -1.52
N LYS A 177 2.87 -14.05 -0.33
CA LYS A 177 4.26 -14.52 -0.17
C LYS A 177 4.50 -15.83 -0.90
N TYR A 178 3.55 -16.75 -0.81
CA TYR A 178 3.61 -18.01 -1.53
C TYR A 178 3.70 -17.76 -3.04
N ASP A 179 2.78 -16.97 -3.61
CA ASP A 179 2.77 -16.72 -5.06
C ASP A 179 3.98 -15.92 -5.53
N LEU A 180 4.45 -14.95 -4.74
CA LEU A 180 5.70 -14.23 -5.03
C LEU A 180 6.91 -15.16 -5.10
N SER A 181 6.92 -16.25 -4.30
CA SER A 181 8.01 -17.24 -4.28
C SER A 181 7.94 -18.26 -5.41
N GLN A 182 6.75 -18.53 -5.96
CA GLN A 182 6.54 -19.56 -7.00
C GLN A 182 6.75 -19.05 -8.43
N ILE A 183 6.50 -17.74 -8.66
CA ILE A 183 6.58 -17.15 -10.01
C ILE A 183 7.94 -16.45 -10.16
N LEU A 184 8.99 -17.25 -10.23
CA LEU A 184 10.34 -16.73 -10.52
C LEU A 184 10.59 -16.48 -12.01
N ASP A 185 9.78 -17.03 -12.96
CA ASP A 185 10.16 -17.12 -14.38
C ASP A 185 8.97 -16.97 -15.38
N PHE A 186 8.06 -16.03 -15.24
CA PHE A 186 6.98 -15.84 -16.23
C PHE A 186 6.98 -14.50 -16.96
N PHE A 187 8.11 -13.77 -17.00
CA PHE A 187 8.27 -12.60 -17.88
C PHE A 187 9.67 -12.53 -18.46
#